data_ae6f40b7aa223f9f17f31a02300d1c1a
#
_entry.id   ae6f40b7aa223f9f17f31a02300d1c1a
#
_cell.length_a   1.000
_cell.length_b   1.000
_cell.length_c   1.000
_cell.angle_alpha   90.00
_cell.angle_beta   90.00
_cell.angle_gamma   90.00
#
_symmetry.space_group_name_H-M   'P 1'
#
loop_
_entity.id
_entity.type
_entity.pdbx_description
1 polymer ?
#
loop_
_entity_poly.entity_id
_entity_poly.type
_entity_poly.pdbx_seq_one_letter_code
_entity_poly.pdbx_strand_id
1 'polypeptide(L)'
;MSSIKRILVVHDGTADLERVAEALKKHCSDASVIIRNGVDFTATDLLPADAFFFGCSSPKPASFAELERVLKGINLAGKPCGLFTLEGEKSVLYLRSIVKDADLAVNFATHISSSVKKLGAWVSETLEGR
;
A
#
# COMPACT_ATOMS: atom_id res chain seq x y z
N MET A 1 -2.09 21.75 -1.50
CA MET A 1 -1.09 21.53 -0.45
C MET A 1 -1.29 20.17 0.17
N SER A 2 -0.25 19.39 0.27
CA SER A 2 -0.36 18.04 0.84
C SER A 2 -0.25 18.07 2.35
N SER A 3 -1.17 17.37 3.03
CA SER A 3 -1.08 17.16 4.47
C SER A 3 -0.48 15.80 4.80
N ILE A 4 0.03 15.10 3.78
CA ILE A 4 0.60 13.76 3.96
C ILE A 4 1.98 13.88 4.59
N LYS A 5 2.11 13.44 5.83
CA LYS A 5 3.37 13.48 6.57
C LYS A 5 3.92 12.11 6.89
N ARG A 6 3.05 11.11 7.00
CA ARG A 6 3.45 9.74 7.35
C ARG A 6 2.78 8.77 6.39
N ILE A 7 3.58 7.88 5.83
CA ILE A 7 3.12 6.89 4.86
C ILE A 7 3.51 5.51 5.35
N LEU A 8 2.56 4.58 5.30
CA LEU A 8 2.82 3.19 5.63
C LEU A 8 2.79 2.35 4.37
N VAL A 9 3.83 1.54 4.16
CA VAL A 9 3.90 0.59 3.06
C VAL A 9 3.96 -0.81 3.65
N VAL A 10 3.06 -1.69 3.23
CA VAL A 10 3.06 -3.08 3.68
C VAL A 10 3.18 -3.97 2.45
N HIS A 11 4.15 -4.89 2.46
CA HIS A 11 4.37 -5.85 1.39
C HIS A 11 4.40 -7.28 1.96
N ASP A 12 4.42 -8.26 1.07
CA ASP A 12 4.32 -9.66 1.48
C ASP A 12 5.65 -10.36 1.76
N GLY A 13 6.74 -9.60 1.74
CA GLY A 13 8.07 -10.17 2.00
C GLY A 13 8.83 -10.60 0.77
N THR A 14 8.21 -10.54 -0.40
CA THR A 14 8.87 -10.89 -1.66
C THR A 14 9.95 -9.86 -1.99
N ALA A 15 11.13 -10.32 -2.42
CA ALA A 15 12.26 -9.43 -2.70
C ALA A 15 11.93 -8.35 -3.75
N ASP A 16 11.18 -8.72 -4.80
CA ASP A 16 10.82 -7.76 -5.83
C ASP A 16 9.89 -6.66 -5.29
N LEU A 17 8.95 -7.01 -4.42
CA LEU A 17 8.07 -6.02 -3.82
C LEU A 17 8.79 -5.16 -2.80
N GLU A 18 9.75 -5.74 -2.09
CA GLU A 18 10.58 -4.97 -1.19
C GLU A 18 11.35 -3.89 -1.96
N ARG A 19 11.85 -4.23 -3.14
CA ARG A 19 12.54 -3.29 -4.02
C ARG A 19 11.59 -2.17 -4.48
N VAL A 20 10.36 -2.53 -4.85
CA VAL A 20 9.36 -1.53 -5.23
C VAL A 20 9.06 -0.62 -4.05
N ALA A 21 8.91 -1.18 -2.85
CA ALA A 21 8.65 -0.39 -1.65
C ALA A 21 9.78 0.60 -1.36
N GLU A 22 11.04 0.18 -1.51
CA GLU A 22 12.18 1.07 -1.29
C GLU A 22 12.21 2.19 -2.34
N ALA A 23 11.90 1.88 -3.59
CA ALA A 23 11.83 2.89 -4.63
C ALA A 23 10.70 3.88 -4.38
N LEU A 24 9.56 3.37 -3.91
CA LEU A 24 8.40 4.19 -3.54
C LEU A 24 8.80 5.19 -2.45
N LYS A 25 9.52 4.71 -1.44
CA LYS A 25 9.98 5.56 -0.35
C LYS A 25 10.82 6.73 -0.88
N LYS A 26 11.66 6.49 -1.89
CA LYS A 26 12.49 7.55 -2.47
C LYS A 26 11.66 8.64 -3.14
N HIS A 27 10.49 8.30 -3.66
CA HIS A 27 9.60 9.28 -4.29
C HIS A 27 8.79 10.06 -3.27
N CYS A 28 8.87 9.71 -2.00
CA CYS A 28 8.11 10.36 -0.92
C CYS A 28 9.07 11.04 0.07
N SER A 29 10.08 11.72 -0.45
CA SER A 29 11.13 12.30 0.39
C SER A 29 10.62 13.36 1.38
N ASP A 30 9.44 13.93 1.12
CA ASP A 30 8.86 14.94 2.00
C ASP A 30 8.04 14.32 3.15
N ALA A 31 7.95 13.01 3.18
CA ALA A 31 7.17 12.31 4.20
C ALA A 31 8.03 11.29 4.92
N SER A 32 7.58 10.90 6.12
CA SER A 32 8.18 9.80 6.84
C SER A 32 7.52 8.51 6.34
N VAL A 33 8.30 7.63 5.72
CA VAL A 33 7.78 6.38 5.15
C VAL A 33 8.26 5.20 6.00
N ILE A 34 7.30 4.41 6.47
CA ILE A 34 7.58 3.19 7.20
C ILE A 34 7.22 2.01 6.31
N ILE A 35 8.16 1.10 6.10
CA ILE A 35 7.95 -0.10 5.31
C ILE A 35 7.87 -1.30 6.25
N ARG A 36 6.81 -2.10 6.11
CA ARG A 36 6.61 -3.31 6.91
C ARG A 36 6.39 -4.51 6.01
N ASN A 37 7.02 -5.63 6.38
CA ASN A 37 6.61 -6.93 5.89
C ASN A 37 5.30 -7.29 6.60
N GLY A 38 4.38 -7.94 5.93
CA GLY A 38 3.10 -8.31 6.52
C GLY A 38 3.22 -9.05 7.85
N VAL A 39 4.26 -9.90 8.01
CA VAL A 39 4.46 -10.62 9.27
C VAL A 39 4.85 -9.71 10.44
N ASP A 40 5.41 -8.55 10.15
CA ASP A 40 5.84 -7.58 11.17
C ASP A 40 4.80 -6.48 11.38
N PHE A 41 3.77 -6.46 10.56
CA PHE A 41 2.71 -5.45 10.62
C PHE A 41 1.88 -5.58 11.90
N THR A 42 1.56 -4.45 12.52
CA THR A 42 0.62 -4.40 13.64
C THR A 42 -0.41 -3.31 13.40
N ALA A 43 -1.56 -3.42 14.05
CA ALA A 43 -2.62 -2.44 13.92
C ALA A 43 -2.16 -1.02 14.28
N THR A 44 -1.20 -0.91 15.19
CA THR A 44 -0.68 0.41 15.61
C THR A 44 0.07 1.13 14.50
N ASP A 45 0.48 0.43 13.46
CA ASP A 45 1.15 1.07 12.32
C ASP A 45 0.17 1.87 11.47
N LEU A 46 -1.12 1.51 11.49
CA LEU A 46 -2.13 2.18 10.64
C LEU A 46 -2.52 3.56 11.15
N LEU A 47 -2.70 3.68 12.46
CA LEU A 47 -3.32 4.88 13.03
C LEU A 47 -2.58 6.18 12.77
N PRO A 48 -1.23 6.24 12.88
CA PRO A 48 -0.53 7.49 12.66
C PRO A 48 -0.29 7.82 11.18
N ALA A 49 -0.57 6.90 10.27
CA ALA A 49 -0.30 7.11 8.85
C ALA A 49 -1.38 7.95 8.18
N ASP A 50 -0.97 8.78 7.24
CA ASP A 50 -1.87 9.63 6.46
C ASP A 50 -2.19 9.03 5.10
N ALA A 51 -1.37 8.08 4.65
CA ALA A 51 -1.56 7.41 3.37
C ALA A 51 -0.97 5.99 3.45
N PHE A 52 -1.45 5.13 2.58
CA PHE A 52 -1.11 3.70 2.64
C PHE A 52 -0.77 3.16 1.26
N PHE A 53 0.18 2.22 1.21
CA PHE A 53 0.48 1.45 0.01
C PHE A 53 0.57 -0.01 0.42
N PHE A 54 -0.25 -0.85 -0.20
CA PHE A 54 -0.26 -2.28 0.09
C PHE A 54 0.07 -3.07 -1.17
N GLY A 55 1.00 -4.02 -1.06
CA GLY A 55 1.41 -4.80 -2.21
C GLY A 55 1.64 -6.26 -1.89
N CYS A 56 1.23 -7.14 -2.82
CA CYS A 56 1.49 -8.57 -2.71
C CYS A 56 1.83 -9.13 -4.09
N SER A 57 2.58 -10.24 -4.10
CA SER A 57 3.00 -10.89 -5.34
C SER A 57 2.02 -11.99 -5.77
N SER A 58 1.18 -12.44 -4.85
CA SER A 58 0.18 -13.47 -5.13
C SER A 58 -1.06 -13.21 -4.30
N PRO A 59 -2.22 -13.73 -4.71
CA PRO A 59 -3.43 -13.54 -3.92
C PRO A 59 -3.33 -14.21 -2.56
N LYS A 60 -3.85 -13.54 -1.55
CA LYS A 60 -3.97 -14.05 -0.19
C LYS A 60 -2.68 -14.63 0.39
N PRO A 61 -1.59 -13.83 0.42
CA PRO A 61 -0.36 -14.32 1.05
C PRO A 61 -0.57 -14.52 2.55
N ALA A 62 0.04 -15.56 3.09
CA ALA A 62 -0.09 -15.88 4.51
C ALA A 62 0.36 -14.70 5.40
N SER A 63 1.35 -13.94 4.95
CA SER A 63 1.87 -12.80 5.69
C SER A 63 0.84 -11.67 5.87
N PHE A 64 -0.24 -11.67 5.10
CA PHE A 64 -1.27 -10.63 5.17
C PHE A 64 -2.44 -10.98 6.09
N ALA A 65 -2.36 -12.09 6.82
CA ALA A 65 -3.46 -12.50 7.69
C ALA A 65 -3.86 -11.42 8.70
N GLU A 66 -2.88 -10.80 9.35
CA GLU A 66 -3.16 -9.74 10.31
C GLU A 66 -3.67 -8.47 9.62
N LEU A 67 -3.08 -8.11 8.49
CA LEU A 67 -3.52 -6.95 7.72
C LEU A 67 -4.99 -7.11 7.31
N GLU A 68 -5.37 -8.27 6.79
CA GLU A 68 -6.76 -8.55 6.42
C GLU A 68 -7.69 -8.38 7.61
N ARG A 69 -7.30 -8.95 8.75
CA ARG A 69 -8.12 -8.90 9.96
C ARG A 69 -8.37 -7.47 10.41
N VAL A 70 -7.31 -6.67 10.45
CA VAL A 70 -7.41 -5.30 10.93
C VAL A 70 -8.20 -4.42 9.97
N LEU A 71 -7.96 -4.55 8.66
CA LEU A 71 -8.64 -3.71 7.67
C LEU A 71 -10.16 -3.94 7.63
N LYS A 72 -10.62 -5.11 8.05
CA LYS A 72 -12.07 -5.39 8.10
C LYS A 72 -12.79 -4.61 9.19
N GLY A 73 -12.07 -4.21 10.23
CA GLY A 73 -12.69 -3.59 11.40
C GLY A 73 -12.29 -2.16 11.67
N ILE A 74 -11.61 -1.50 10.73
CA ILE A 74 -11.12 -0.14 10.94
C ILE A 74 -11.66 0.81 9.88
N ASN A 75 -11.86 2.07 10.27
CA ASN A 75 -12.25 3.13 9.34
C ASN A 75 -11.07 4.10 9.22
N LEU A 76 -10.53 4.24 8.01
CA LEU A 76 -9.36 5.08 7.75
C LEU A 76 -9.73 6.43 7.10
N ALA A 77 -11.01 6.78 7.16
CA ALA A 77 -11.51 8.14 6.89
C ALA A 77 -11.10 8.73 5.54
N GLY A 78 -11.16 7.92 4.49
CA GLY A 78 -10.88 8.40 3.13
C GLY A 78 -9.44 8.72 2.85
N LYS A 79 -8.50 8.22 3.65
CA LYS A 79 -7.08 8.45 3.42
C LYS A 79 -6.62 7.81 2.11
N PRO A 80 -5.65 8.41 1.40
CA PRO A 80 -5.15 7.87 0.14
C PRO A 80 -4.55 6.47 0.29
N CYS A 81 -4.78 5.62 -0.69
CA CYS A 81 -4.26 4.26 -0.70
C CYS A 81 -3.89 3.85 -2.12
N GLY A 82 -2.69 3.32 -2.29
CA GLY A 82 -2.24 2.74 -3.54
C GLY A 82 -2.01 1.25 -3.38
N LEU A 83 -2.33 0.50 -4.42
CA LEU A 83 -2.15 -0.95 -4.45
C LEU A 83 -1.09 -1.29 -5.48
N PHE A 84 -0.19 -2.22 -5.17
CA PHE A 84 0.84 -2.63 -6.12
C PHE A 84 1.05 -4.14 -6.09
N THR A 85 1.42 -4.68 -7.25
CA THR A 85 1.68 -6.11 -7.39
C THR A 85 2.68 -6.30 -8.53
N LEU A 86 3.20 -7.51 -8.68
CA LEU A 86 4.16 -7.81 -9.75
C LEU A 86 3.44 -8.15 -11.05
N GLU A 87 2.39 -8.96 -10.96
CA GLU A 87 1.58 -9.34 -12.11
C GLU A 87 0.31 -10.03 -11.63
N GLY A 88 -0.64 -10.15 -12.55
CA GLY A 88 -1.81 -10.97 -12.26
C GLY A 88 -2.99 -10.18 -11.74
N GLU A 89 -4.10 -10.36 -12.45
CA GLU A 89 -5.35 -9.73 -12.09
C GLU A 89 -5.87 -10.23 -10.75
N LYS A 90 -5.58 -11.49 -10.40
CA LYS A 90 -6.07 -12.07 -9.15
C LYS A 90 -5.49 -11.37 -7.92
N SER A 91 -4.23 -10.95 -7.99
CA SER A 91 -3.61 -10.19 -6.90
C SER A 91 -4.26 -8.82 -6.75
N VAL A 92 -4.59 -8.16 -7.86
CA VAL A 92 -5.29 -6.88 -7.85
C VAL A 92 -6.65 -7.03 -7.18
N LEU A 93 -7.41 -8.05 -7.57
CA LEU A 93 -8.73 -8.30 -7.01
C LEU A 93 -8.65 -8.59 -5.51
N TYR A 94 -7.66 -9.38 -5.12
CA TYR A 94 -7.44 -9.67 -3.70
C TYR A 94 -7.17 -8.38 -2.92
N LEU A 95 -6.22 -7.55 -3.39
CA LEU A 95 -5.88 -6.31 -2.71
C LEU A 95 -7.10 -5.38 -2.58
N ARG A 96 -7.88 -5.26 -3.65
CA ARG A 96 -9.08 -4.44 -3.61
C ARG A 96 -10.09 -4.98 -2.58
N SER A 97 -10.17 -6.29 -2.44
CA SER A 97 -11.12 -6.90 -1.51
C SER A 97 -10.75 -6.63 -0.05
N ILE A 98 -9.47 -6.61 0.28
CA ILE A 98 -9.06 -6.41 1.68
C ILE A 98 -9.16 -4.95 2.14
N VAL A 99 -9.16 -3.99 1.22
CA VAL A 99 -9.22 -2.57 1.57
C VAL A 99 -10.63 -1.99 1.49
N LYS A 100 -11.59 -2.73 0.93
CA LYS A 100 -12.91 -2.16 0.63
C LYS A 100 -13.69 -1.71 1.85
N ASP A 101 -13.47 -2.35 3.00
CA ASP A 101 -14.23 -2.04 4.22
C ASP A 101 -13.57 -0.98 5.10
N ALA A 102 -12.38 -0.52 4.72
CA ALA A 102 -11.62 0.41 5.56
C ALA A 102 -11.84 1.88 5.23
N ASP A 103 -12.74 2.18 4.30
CA ASP A 103 -13.05 3.56 3.88
C ASP A 103 -11.81 4.32 3.41
N LEU A 104 -11.03 3.69 2.54
CA LEU A 104 -9.85 4.32 1.95
C LEU A 104 -10.18 4.90 0.58
N ALA A 105 -9.48 5.98 0.23
CA ALA A 105 -9.55 6.54 -1.13
C ALA A 105 -8.51 5.82 -1.98
N VAL A 106 -8.90 4.69 -2.55
CA VAL A 106 -7.99 3.82 -3.30
C VAL A 106 -7.77 4.37 -4.70
N ASN A 107 -6.50 4.50 -5.11
CA ASN A 107 -6.17 4.86 -6.48
C ASN A 107 -6.69 3.76 -7.40
N PHE A 108 -7.52 4.13 -8.35
CA PHE A 108 -8.11 3.19 -9.28
C PHE A 108 -7.05 2.44 -10.11
N ALA A 109 -5.95 3.12 -10.43
CA ALA A 109 -4.83 2.49 -11.12
C ALA A 109 -3.93 1.76 -10.13
N THR A 110 -3.75 0.46 -10.35
CA THR A 110 -2.83 -0.35 -9.55
C THR A 110 -1.48 -0.39 -10.26
N HIS A 111 -0.39 -0.28 -9.51
CA HIS A 111 0.94 -0.44 -10.09
C HIS A 111 1.22 -1.94 -10.24
N ILE A 112 1.30 -2.41 -11.48
CA ILE A 112 1.48 -3.83 -11.78
C ILE A 112 2.80 -4.04 -12.51
N SER A 113 3.89 -4.13 -11.76
CA SER A 113 5.21 -4.34 -12.34
C SER A 113 6.28 -4.34 -11.26
N SER A 114 7.37 -5.05 -11.50
CA SER A 114 8.57 -4.92 -10.68
C SER A 114 9.39 -3.71 -11.13
N SER A 115 9.05 -3.11 -12.28
CA SER A 115 9.74 -1.93 -12.80
C SER A 115 9.40 -0.69 -11.96
N VAL A 116 10.38 0.18 -11.76
CA VAL A 116 10.18 1.41 -11.02
C VAL A 116 10.10 2.64 -11.92
N LYS A 117 10.07 2.44 -13.24
CA LYS A 117 10.14 3.55 -14.20
C LYS A 117 8.99 4.55 -14.11
N LYS A 118 7.77 4.06 -13.89
CA LYS A 118 6.59 4.93 -13.82
C LYS A 118 6.06 5.07 -12.40
N LEU A 119 6.83 4.60 -11.45
CA LEU A 119 6.39 4.54 -10.06
C LEU A 119 6.12 5.94 -9.50
N GLY A 120 6.98 6.90 -9.77
CA GLY A 120 6.84 8.25 -9.22
C GLY A 120 5.53 8.91 -9.58
N ALA A 121 5.12 8.81 -10.86
CA ALA A 121 3.87 9.41 -11.32
C ALA A 121 2.67 8.75 -10.62
N TRP A 122 2.69 7.44 -10.49
CA TRP A 122 1.62 6.71 -9.81
C TRP A 122 1.55 7.06 -8.33
N VAL A 123 2.71 7.18 -7.66
CA VAL A 123 2.76 7.57 -6.25
C VAL A 123 2.14 8.95 -6.07
N SER A 124 2.53 9.92 -6.90
CA SER A 124 1.98 11.28 -6.83
C SER A 124 0.47 11.29 -7.03
N GLU A 125 -0.02 10.54 -8.01
CA GLU A 125 -1.44 10.42 -8.29
C GLU A 125 -2.18 9.85 -7.08
N THR A 126 -1.62 8.82 -6.46
CA THR A 126 -2.22 8.20 -5.28
C THR A 126 -2.33 9.20 -4.12
N LEU A 127 -1.24 9.91 -3.84
CA LEU A 127 -1.21 10.85 -2.72
C LEU A 127 -2.09 12.06 -2.93
N GLU A 128 -2.40 12.41 -4.19
CA GLU A 128 -3.33 13.49 -4.50
C GLU A 128 -4.79 13.07 -4.37
N GLY A 129 -5.05 11.79 -4.12
CA GLY A 129 -6.40 11.30 -3.89
C GLY A 129 -7.23 11.16 -5.15
N ARG A 130 -6.61 10.91 -6.28
CA ARG A 130 -7.31 10.77 -7.57
C ARG A 130 -7.44 9.34 -8.03
#